data_5d2cc6a643c6332f3a247df201b30285
#
_entry.id   5d2cc6a643c6332f3a247df201b30285
#
_cell.length_a   1.000
_cell.length_b   1.000
_cell.length_c   1.000
_cell.angle_alpha   90.00
_cell.angle_beta   90.00
_cell.angle_gamma   90.00
#
_symmetry.space_group_name_H-M   'P 1'
#
loop_
_entity.id
_entity.type
_entity.pdbx_description
1 polymer ?
#
loop_
_entity_poly.entity_id
_entity_poly.type
_entity_poly.pdbx_seq_one_letter_code
_entity_poly.pdbx_strand_id
1 'polypeptide(L)' 'MKVLLRNPRRALEVPGPVTVASLLAHLDISREAVLVIVDGTLVTGDSVLDDSVSVEIRPVISGGSV' A
#
# COMPACT_ATOMS: atom_id res chain seq x y z
N MET A 1 9.03 6.68 4.90
CA MET A 1 8.84 5.23 4.70
C MET A 1 9.02 4.88 3.25
N LYS A 2 9.46 3.67 3.00
CA LYS A 2 9.61 3.19 1.64
C LYS A 2 8.33 2.48 1.22
N VAL A 3 7.80 2.86 0.06
CA VAL A 3 6.59 2.26 -0.50
C VAL A 3 6.96 1.60 -1.82
N LEU A 4 6.72 0.30 -1.90
CA LEU A 4 7.02 -0.48 -3.08
C LEU A 4 5.72 -0.82 -3.81
N LEU A 5 5.61 -0.33 -5.04
CA LEU A 5 4.48 -0.65 -5.91
C LEU A 5 4.88 -1.77 -6.85
N ARG A 6 3.89 -2.57 -7.25
CA ARG A 6 4.21 -3.72 -8.07
C ARG A 6 3.71 -3.43 -9.46
N ASN A 7 3.13 -3.08 -10.06
CA ASN A 7 2.63 -3.15 -11.43
C ASN A 7 2.29 -1.77 -11.99
N PRO A 8 3.24 -1.04 -12.48
CA PRO A 8 4.64 -1.41 -12.65
C PRO A 8 5.41 -1.31 -11.34
N ARG A 9 6.54 -1.97 -11.31
CA ARG A 9 7.37 -1.98 -10.12
C ARG A 9 8.00 -0.62 -9.91
N ARG A 10 7.70 0.00 -8.80
CA ARG A 10 8.21 1.32 -8.47
C ARG A 10 8.45 1.43 -6.98
N ALA A 11 9.48 2.14 -6.61
CA ALA A 11 9.76 2.44 -5.22
C ALA A 11 9.58 3.93 -4.99
N LEU A 12 8.84 4.27 -3.97
CA LEU A 12 8.56 5.66 -3.62
C LEU A 12 8.97 5.89 -2.18
N GLU A 13 9.32 7.15 -1.91
CA GLU A 13 9.61 7.58 -0.54
C GLU A 13 8.47 8.49 -0.10
N VAL A 14 7.79 8.13 0.97
CA VAL A 14 6.64 8.90 1.46
C VAL A 14 6.87 9.19 2.93
N PRO A 15 6.71 10.44 3.37
CA PRO A 15 6.89 10.76 4.79
C PRO A 15 5.72 10.21 5.60
N GLY A 16 6.03 9.69 6.76
CA GLY A 16 5.06 9.25 7.74
C GLY A 16 5.08 10.14 8.96
N PRO A 17 4.19 9.85 9.92
CA PRO A 17 3.21 8.76 9.91
C PRO A 17 1.97 9.13 9.08
N VAL A 18 1.37 8.12 8.48
CA VAL A 18 0.12 8.27 7.73
C VAL A 18 -0.70 7.01 7.91
N THR A 19 -2.01 7.10 7.70
CA THR A 19 -2.82 5.89 7.63
C THR A 19 -2.69 5.26 6.25
N VAL A 20 -2.99 3.98 6.16
CA VAL A 20 -3.00 3.29 4.86
C VAL A 20 -3.97 3.98 3.92
N ALA A 21 -5.16 4.34 4.42
CA ALA A 21 -6.16 5.00 3.59
C ALA A 21 -5.63 6.33 3.03
N SER A 22 -4.96 7.13 3.87
CA SER A 22 -4.38 8.39 3.43
C SER A 22 -3.30 8.17 2.39
N LEU A 23 -2.46 7.16 2.62
CA LEU A 23 -1.38 6.85 1.67
C LEU A 23 -1.96 6.49 0.31
N LEU A 24 -2.95 5.61 0.28
CA LEU A 24 -3.54 5.18 -0.98
C LEU A 24 -4.26 6.32 -1.68
N ALA A 25 -4.93 7.19 -0.91
CA ALA A 25 -5.58 8.35 -1.49
C ALA A 25 -4.56 9.30 -2.12
N HIS A 26 -3.43 9.48 -1.46
CA HIS A 26 -2.37 10.32 -1.96
C HIS A 26 -1.79 9.78 -3.27
N LEU A 27 -1.74 8.46 -3.41
CA LEU A 27 -1.24 7.81 -4.61
C LEU A 27 -2.32 7.57 -5.66
N ASP A 28 -3.55 7.97 -5.37
CA ASP A 28 -4.69 7.78 -6.26
C ASP A 28 -4.94 6.29 -6.56
N ILE A 29 -4.88 5.49 -5.53
CA ILE A 29 -5.08 4.04 -5.63
C ILE A 29 -6.30 3.65 -4.82
N SER A 30 -7.17 2.83 -5.42
CA SER A 30 -8.35 2.33 -4.74
C SER A 30 -7.97 1.25 -3.74
N ARG A 31 -8.45 1.37 -2.50
CA ARG A 31 -8.17 0.37 -1.46
C ARG A 31 -8.68 -1.01 -1.84
N GLU A 32 -9.74 -1.04 -2.60
CA GLU A 32 -10.36 -2.31 -2.97
C GLU A 32 -9.59 -3.05 -4.05
N ALA A 33 -8.66 -2.37 -4.69
CA ALA A 33 -7.91 -2.94 -5.79
C ALA A 33 -6.53 -3.44 -5.37
N VAL A 34 -6.16 -3.28 -4.11
CA VAL A 34 -4.80 -3.62 -3.69
C VAL A 34 -4.80 -4.25 -2.31
N LEU A 35 -3.72 -4.97 -2.04
CA LEU A 35 -3.38 -5.44 -0.70
C LEU A 35 -2.20 -4.61 -0.22
N VAL A 36 -2.23 -4.21 1.04
CA VAL A 36 -1.15 -3.43 1.62
C VAL A 36 -0.46 -4.27 2.68
N ILE A 37 0.84 -4.46 2.50
CA ILE A 37 1.65 -5.29 3.36
C ILE A 37 2.72 -4.43 4.01
N VAL A 38 2.81 -4.45 5.32
CA VAL A 38 3.77 -3.67 6.07
C VAL A 38 4.69 -4.64 6.81
N ASP A 39 5.98 -4.61 6.47
CA ASP A 39 6.97 -5.48 7.09
C ASP A 39 6.53 -6.95 7.08
N GLY A 40 5.93 -7.37 5.97
CA GLY A 40 5.50 -8.74 5.81
C GLY A 40 4.12 -9.06 6.37
N THR A 41 3.42 -8.09 6.92
CA THR A 41 2.11 -8.29 7.53
C THR A 41 1.05 -7.52 6.77
N LEU A 42 -0.03 -8.21 6.43
CA LEU A 42 -1.17 -7.60 5.77
C LEU A 42 -1.89 -6.68 6.76
N VAL A 43 -2.18 -5.46 6.33
CA VAL A 43 -2.81 -4.46 7.19
C VAL A 43 -4.05 -3.89 6.53
N THR A 44 -4.90 -3.27 7.36
CA THR A 44 -6.15 -2.68 6.89
C THR A 44 -5.98 -1.17 6.67
N GLY A 45 -7.01 -0.55 6.09
CA GLY A 45 -6.94 0.85 5.71
C GLY A 45 -6.80 1.83 6.86
N ASP A 46 -7.19 1.46 8.06
CA ASP A 46 -7.09 2.33 9.23
C ASP A 46 -5.78 2.16 10.00
N SER A 47 -4.91 1.28 9.54
CA SER A 47 -3.60 1.11 10.18
C SER A 47 -2.75 2.36 10.00
N VAL A 48 -2.00 2.70 11.03
CA VAL A 48 -1.09 3.83 10.97
C VAL A 48 0.28 3.33 10.58
N LEU A 49 0.87 3.98 9.57
CA LEU A 49 2.19 3.62 9.05
C LEU A 49 3.21 4.59 9.58
N ASP A 50 4.15 4.08 10.35
CA ASP A 50 5.25 4.84 10.89
C ASP A 50 6.25 5.15 9.77
N ASP A 51 7.01 6.20 9.94
CA ASP A 51 7.97 6.63 8.93
C ASP A 51 9.09 5.60 8.70
N SER A 52 9.27 4.68 9.61
CA SER A 52 10.36 3.70 9.53
C SER A 52 9.96 2.37 8.89
N VAL A 53 8.70 2.19 8.53
CA VAL A 53 8.26 0.89 8.00
C VAL A 53 8.51 0.78 6.50
N SER A 54 8.49 -0.45 6.01
CA SER A 54 8.50 -0.74 4.59
C SER A 54 7.13 -1.24 4.18
N VAL A 55 6.57 -0.61 3.16
CA VAL A 55 5.22 -0.90 2.70
C VAL A 55 5.27 -1.48 1.30
N GLU A 56 4.52 -2.55 1.08
CA GLU A 56 4.38 -3.12 -0.25
C GLU A 56 2.91 -3.07 -0.64
N ILE A 57 2.62 -2.54 -1.82
CA ILE A 57 1.27 -2.45 -2.35
C ILE A 57 1.18 -3.39 -3.55
N ARG A 58 0.33 -4.40 -3.44
CA ARG A 58 0.18 -5.43 -4.46
C ARG A 58 -1.21 -5.37 -5.06
N PRO A 59 -1.32 -5.42 -6.37
CA PRO A 59 -2.66 -5.42 -6.98
C PRO A 59 -3.37 -6.72 -6.68
N VAL A 60 -4.68 -6.60 -6.51
CA VAL A 60 -5.55 -7.76 -6.36
C VAL A 60 -6.19 -8.02 -7.71
N ILE A 61 -5.95 -9.17 -8.25
CA ILE A 61 -6.57 -9.57 -9.50
C ILE A 61 -7.83 -10.34 -9.15
N SER A 62 -8.92 -9.62 -9.08
CA SER A 62 -10.13 -10.28 -8.66
C SER A 62 -10.74 -10.98 -9.82
N GLY A 63 -11.17 -12.06 -9.58
CA GLY A 63 -12.06 -12.78 -10.35
C GLY A 63 -11.79 -12.96 -11.68
N GLY A 64 -10.87 -12.48 -11.96
CA GLY A 64 -10.67 -12.65 -13.25
C GLY A 64 -11.24 -13.84 -13.68
N SER A 65 -11.52 -14.30 -13.13
CA SER A 65 -11.99 -15.30 -13.61
C SER A 65 -13.04 -15.30 -14.11
N VAL A 66 -13.27 -15.00 -14.05
CA VAL A 66 -14.19 -15.30 -14.58
C VAL A 66 -14.31 -15.60 -15.07
#